data_44bca2a0a90f49435d86d895fd38e865
#
_entry.id   44bca2a0a90f49435d86d895fd38e865
#
_cell.length_a   1.000
_cell.length_b   1.000
_cell.length_c   1.000
_cell.angle_alpha   90.00
_cell.angle_beta   90.00
_cell.angle_gamma   90.00
#
_symmetry.space_group_name_H-M   'P 1'
#
loop_
_entity.id
_entity.type
_entity.pdbx_description
1 polymer ?
#
loop_
_entity_poly.entity_id
_entity_poly.type
_entity_poly.pdbx_seq_one_letter_code
_entity_poly.pdbx_strand_id
1 'polypeptide(L)'
;MSALHCPEPGTVYTHRMSAHVLQRRDWNGEPVAVGDAFRVHKLRAGRQFEAACHVVTHALGWELRLEVEGSLQRSQVCRTHDEVLDTSEQWKSAMIAKGWQ
;
A
#
# COMPACT_ATOMS: atom_id res chain seq x y z
N MET A 1 18.08 -6.81 11.95
CA MET A 1 17.39 -7.23 12.17
C MET A 1 16.54 -6.98 12.59
N SER A 2 17.15 -7.29 12.17
CA SER A 2 16.50 -7.63 12.32
C SER A 2 15.94 -7.18 12.76
N ALA A 3 17.04 -7.00 12.39
CA ALA A 3 16.43 -7.15 12.51
C ALA A 3 16.06 -6.80 12.85
N LEU A 4 16.60 -7.05 12.59
CA LEU A 4 16.23 -7.07 12.66
C LEU A 4 15.72 -6.96 12.92
N HIS A 5 15.85 -7.35 12.49
CA HIS A 5 15.44 -7.56 12.49
C HIS A 5 14.87 -7.27 12.72
N CYS A 6 15.75 -7.20 12.33
CA CYS A 6 15.32 -7.41 12.38
C CYS A 6 15.04 -7.22 12.60
N PRO A 7 15.25 -7.22 12.42
CA PRO A 7 14.98 -7.39 12.31
C PRO A 7 14.72 -7.16 12.52
N GLU A 8 15.20 -7.67 11.99
CA GLU A 8 14.93 -7.91 11.93
C GLU A 8 14.41 -7.68 12.01
N PRO A 9 14.81 -7.54 11.96
CA PRO A 9 14.36 -7.67 11.80
C PRO A 9 14.11 -7.35 11.83
N GLY A 10 14.77 -7.51 11.50
CA GLY A 10 14.33 -7.76 11.12
C GLY A 10 14.39 -7.42 11.10
N THR A 11 14.96 -7.49 10.58
CA THR A 11 14.81 -7.67 10.34
C THR A 11 14.92 -7.49 10.36
N VAL A 12 15.48 -7.57 9.71
CA VAL A 12 15.19 -7.85 9.29
C VAL A 12 15.48 -7.66 9.42
N TYR A 13 16.14 -7.72 9.47
CA TYR A 13 16.07 -7.81 9.39
C TYR A 13 16.37 -7.84 9.37
N THR A 14 16.86 -7.75 8.58
CA THR A 14 16.74 -7.98 8.24
C THR A 14 17.15 -7.94 8.33
N HIS A 15 17.69 -8.02 8.07
CA HIS A 15 17.69 -8.19 7.87
C HIS A 15 17.86 -8.39 7.79
N ARG A 16 18.42 -8.43 7.05
CA ARG A 16 18.35 -8.82 6.76
C ARG A 16 18.30 -9.05 6.39
N MET A 17 18.63 -9.08 5.97
CA MET A 17 18.29 -9.43 5.39
C MET A 17 18.25 -9.67 5.00
N SER A 18 18.63 -9.70 4.61
CA SER A 18 18.42 -10.08 3.97
C SER A 18 18.21 -10.01 3.63
N ALA A 19 18.25 -9.91 3.24
CA ALA A 19 17.90 -9.96 2.67
C ALA A 19 17.69 -9.77 2.51
N HIS A 20 17.65 -9.76 2.23
CA HIS A 20 17.14 -9.63 1.76
C HIS A 20 16.53 -9.36 1.59
N VAL A 21 16.45 -9.54 1.24
CA VAL A 21 16.06 -9.30 0.89
C VAL A 21 15.75 -8.64 0.63
N LEU A 22 15.09 -8.44 0.15
CA LEU A 22 14.93 -7.89 -0.32
C LEU A 22 15.19 -6.94 -0.49
N GLN A 23 15.12 -6.94 -0.81
CA GLN A 23 15.14 -5.98 -0.78
C GLN A 23 15.32 -4.52 -1.06
N ARG A 24 15.31 -3.56 -0.28
CA ARG A 24 15.27 -2.13 -0.40
C ARG A 24 16.56 -1.50 -0.82
N ARG A 25 17.61 -2.16 -0.59
CA ARG A 25 18.92 -1.72 -1.08
C ARG A 25 19.00 -1.81 -2.59
N ASP A 26 18.05 -2.49 -3.19
CA ASP A 26 17.95 -2.57 -4.64
C ASP A 26 17.00 -1.53 -5.21
N TRP A 27 16.56 -0.61 -4.37
CA TRP A 27 15.65 0.45 -4.78
C TRP A 27 16.32 1.36 -5.79
N ASN A 28 15.73 1.49 -6.95
CA ASN A 28 16.30 2.29 -8.04
C ASN A 28 15.60 3.64 -8.21
N GLY A 29 14.72 4.00 -7.29
CA GLY A 29 14.02 5.27 -7.33
C GLY A 29 12.69 5.24 -8.06
N GLU A 30 12.30 4.10 -8.61
CA GLU A 30 11.06 3.98 -9.38
C GLU A 30 10.07 3.07 -8.67
N PRO A 31 8.84 3.56 -8.42
CA PRO A 31 7.82 2.71 -7.81
C PRO A 31 7.43 1.56 -8.75
N VAL A 32 7.24 0.40 -8.17
CA VAL A 32 6.78 -0.78 -8.89
C VAL A 32 5.46 -1.22 -8.28
N ALA A 33 4.46 -1.47 -9.12
CA ALA A 33 3.16 -1.89 -8.65
C ALA A 33 3.26 -3.29 -8.02
N VAL A 34 2.72 -3.40 -6.81
CA VAL A 34 2.64 -4.68 -6.10
C VAL A 34 1.28 -5.31 -6.36
N GLY A 35 0.22 -4.50 -6.35
CA GLY A 35 -1.14 -4.97 -6.57
C GLY A 35 -2.13 -3.98 -6.00
N ASP A 36 -3.39 -4.38 -5.96
CA ASP A 36 -4.45 -3.55 -5.40
C ASP A 36 -4.81 -4.06 -4.02
N ALA A 37 -4.88 -3.14 -3.04
CA ALA A 37 -5.36 -3.49 -1.71
C ALA A 37 -6.87 -3.69 -1.73
N PHE A 38 -7.59 -2.85 -2.48
CA PHE A 38 -9.03 -3.02 -2.66
C PHE A 38 -9.48 -2.25 -3.89
N ARG A 39 -10.69 -2.58 -4.35
CA ARG A 39 -11.33 -1.91 -5.48
C ARG A 39 -12.81 -1.85 -5.19
N VAL A 40 -13.40 -0.67 -5.31
CA VAL A 40 -14.82 -0.46 -4.99
C VAL A 40 -15.49 0.35 -6.09
N HIS A 41 -16.81 0.28 -6.13
CA HIS A 41 -17.62 0.93 -7.15
C HIS A 41 -18.74 1.69 -6.50
N LYS A 42 -19.24 2.71 -7.19
CA LYS A 42 -20.35 3.50 -6.72
C LYS A 42 -21.19 3.93 -7.90
N LEU A 43 -22.50 3.73 -7.80
CA LEU A 43 -23.44 4.18 -8.82
C LEU A 43 -24.00 5.52 -8.40
N ARG A 44 -23.90 6.52 -9.26
CA ARG A 44 -24.37 7.85 -8.95
C ARG A 44 -24.92 8.49 -10.23
N ALA A 45 -26.17 8.95 -10.17
CA ALA A 45 -26.84 9.60 -11.31
C ALA A 45 -26.79 8.73 -12.57
N GLY A 46 -26.96 7.41 -12.41
CA GLY A 46 -26.97 6.49 -13.54
C GLY A 46 -25.58 6.16 -14.09
N ARG A 47 -24.54 6.68 -13.47
CA ARG A 47 -23.16 6.43 -13.91
C ARG A 47 -22.39 5.69 -12.84
N GLN A 48 -21.62 4.69 -13.26
CA GLN A 48 -20.78 3.93 -12.33
C GLN A 48 -19.40 4.55 -12.21
N PHE A 49 -18.99 4.76 -10.98
CA PHE A 49 -17.64 5.24 -10.66
C PHE A 49 -16.82 4.12 -10.05
N GLU A 50 -15.53 4.17 -10.26
CA GLU A 50 -14.62 3.18 -9.74
C GLU A 50 -13.52 3.85 -8.92
N ALA A 51 -13.18 3.23 -7.77
CA ALA A 51 -12.06 3.65 -6.95
C ALA A 51 -11.21 2.44 -6.65
N ALA A 52 -9.91 2.64 -6.61
CA ALA A 52 -8.96 1.56 -6.33
C ALA A 52 -7.86 2.08 -5.43
N CYS A 53 -7.40 1.22 -4.54
CA CYS A 53 -6.26 1.51 -3.70
C CYS A 53 -5.11 0.65 -4.18
N HIS A 54 -4.12 1.28 -4.79
CA HIS A 54 -2.95 0.59 -5.33
C HIS A 54 -1.84 0.57 -4.30
N VAL A 55 -1.08 -0.51 -4.29
CA VAL A 55 0.11 -0.63 -3.46
C VAL A 55 1.31 -0.61 -4.39
N VAL A 56 2.23 0.31 -4.15
CA VAL A 56 3.47 0.37 -4.93
C VAL A 56 4.64 0.37 -3.97
N THR A 57 5.81 -0.02 -4.48
CA THR A 57 7.01 0.00 -3.67
C THR A 57 7.45 1.43 -3.39
N HIS A 58 8.14 1.61 -2.27
CA HIS A 58 8.65 2.91 -1.85
C HIS A 58 9.98 2.70 -1.15
N ALA A 59 10.85 3.69 -1.19
CA ALA A 59 12.17 3.58 -0.55
C ALA A 59 12.08 3.23 0.93
N LEU A 60 10.99 3.65 1.60
CA LEU A 60 10.80 3.41 3.03
C LEU A 60 9.85 2.23 3.30
N GLY A 61 9.38 1.55 2.26
CA GLY A 61 8.45 0.44 2.43
C GLY A 61 7.51 0.34 1.26
N TRP A 62 6.28 0.78 1.46
CA TRP A 62 5.23 0.74 0.45
C TRP A 62 4.48 2.05 0.47
N GLU A 63 3.87 2.39 -0.65
CA GLU A 63 2.98 3.54 -0.73
C GLU A 63 1.60 3.06 -1.15
N LEU A 64 0.58 3.46 -0.39
CA LEU A 64 -0.81 3.24 -0.76
C LEU A 64 -1.29 4.46 -1.53
N ARG A 65 -1.93 4.22 -2.66
CA ARG A 65 -2.41 5.30 -3.54
C ARG A 65 -3.88 5.05 -3.85
N LEU A 66 -4.73 5.92 -3.32
CA LEU A 66 -6.17 5.83 -3.57
C LEU A 66 -6.51 6.69 -4.77
N GLU A 67 -7.06 6.06 -5.80
CA GLU A 67 -7.45 6.75 -7.03
C GLU A 67 -8.93 6.56 -7.26
N VAL A 68 -9.59 7.65 -7.67
CA VAL A 68 -11.00 7.62 -8.07
C VAL A 68 -11.05 8.05 -9.52
N GLU A 69 -11.55 7.18 -10.37
CA GLU A 69 -11.63 7.42 -11.83
C GLU A 69 -10.27 7.81 -12.40
N GLY A 70 -9.21 7.15 -11.91
CA GLY A 70 -7.87 7.40 -12.38
C GLY A 70 -7.17 8.61 -11.77
N SER A 71 -7.86 9.34 -10.91
CA SER A 71 -7.32 10.56 -10.29
C SER A 71 -6.87 10.27 -8.87
N LEU A 72 -5.63 10.59 -8.56
CA LEU A 72 -5.08 10.34 -7.22
C LEU A 72 -5.78 11.24 -6.19
N GLN A 73 -6.38 10.63 -5.17
CA GLN A 73 -7.11 11.33 -4.11
C GLN A 73 -6.30 11.44 -2.83
N ARG A 74 -5.54 10.40 -2.50
CA ARG A 74 -4.67 10.44 -1.32
C ARG A 74 -3.63 9.35 -1.45
N SER A 75 -2.53 9.53 -0.73
CA SER A 75 -1.48 8.54 -0.66
C SER A 75 -0.89 8.53 0.73
N GLN A 76 -0.29 7.41 1.09
CA GLN A 76 0.35 7.28 2.39
C GLN A 76 1.46 6.25 2.31
N VAL A 77 2.61 6.60 2.87
CA VAL A 77 3.74 5.69 2.95
C VAL A 77 3.58 4.82 4.19
N CYS A 78 3.69 3.51 4.01
CA CYS A 78 3.62 2.53 5.08
C CYS A 78 4.95 1.83 5.17
N ARG A 79 5.46 1.67 6.40
CA ARG A 79 6.78 1.09 6.61
C ARG A 79 6.73 -0.40 6.89
N THR A 80 5.57 -0.92 7.26
CA THR A 80 5.40 -2.34 7.56
C THR A 80 4.22 -2.90 6.81
N HIS A 81 4.21 -4.21 6.68
CA HIS A 81 3.10 -4.92 6.04
C HIS A 81 1.80 -4.71 6.83
N ASP A 82 1.91 -4.72 8.16
CA ASP A 82 0.73 -4.50 9.00
C ASP A 82 0.13 -3.11 8.79
N GLU A 83 0.98 -2.10 8.61
CA GLU A 83 0.51 -0.75 8.30
C GLU A 83 -0.24 -0.71 6.98
N VAL A 84 0.25 -1.45 5.98
CA VAL A 84 -0.45 -1.51 4.69
C VAL A 84 -1.85 -2.08 4.88
N LEU A 85 -1.95 -3.18 5.62
CA LEU A 85 -3.24 -3.82 5.87
C LEU A 85 -4.18 -2.92 6.67
N ASP A 86 -3.68 -2.35 7.76
CA ASP A 86 -4.50 -1.51 8.63
C ASP A 86 -5.00 -0.27 7.90
N THR A 87 -4.10 0.41 7.20
CA THR A 87 -4.44 1.64 6.51
C THR A 87 -5.43 1.37 5.38
N SER A 88 -5.21 0.30 4.61
CA SER A 88 -6.11 -0.03 3.51
C SER A 88 -7.50 -0.38 4.03
N GLU A 89 -7.59 -1.09 5.16
CA GLU A 89 -8.90 -1.42 5.75
C GLU A 89 -9.62 -0.17 6.26
N GLN A 90 -8.89 0.77 6.83
CA GLN A 90 -9.47 2.02 7.28
C GLN A 90 -10.03 2.82 6.09
N TRP A 91 -9.26 2.91 5.01
CA TRP A 91 -9.69 3.64 3.83
C TRP A 91 -10.89 2.96 3.19
N LYS A 92 -10.86 1.63 3.10
CA LYS A 92 -11.96 0.87 2.54
C LYS A 92 -13.24 1.08 3.34
N SER A 93 -13.14 0.99 4.67
CA SER A 93 -14.30 1.21 5.55
C SER A 93 -14.88 2.61 5.37
N ALA A 94 -14.01 3.62 5.27
CA ALA A 94 -14.46 4.99 5.06
C ALA A 94 -15.18 5.13 3.72
N MET A 95 -14.68 4.47 2.67
CA MET A 95 -15.33 4.50 1.36
C MET A 95 -16.70 3.84 1.41
N ILE A 96 -16.78 2.68 2.05
CA ILE A 96 -18.05 1.96 2.18
C ILE A 96 -19.06 2.80 2.94
N ALA A 97 -18.62 3.52 3.98
CA ALA A 97 -19.49 4.40 4.74
C ALA A 97 -20.05 5.54 3.89
N LYS A 98 -19.38 5.88 2.78
CA LYS A 98 -19.82 6.92 1.86
C LYS A 98 -20.62 6.38 0.69
N GLY A 99 -20.98 5.10 0.70
CA GLY A 99 -21.80 4.50 -0.32
C GLY A 99 -21.07 3.69 -1.38
N TRP A 100 -19.77 3.56 -1.26
CA TRP A 100 -18.99 2.71 -2.17
C TRP A 100 -19.17 1.24 -1.80
N GLN A 101 -19.06 0.36 -2.78
CA GLN A 101 -19.16 -1.08 -2.54
C GLN A 101 -18.26 -1.87 -3.52
#